data_54b71d9f20efa4576d680acecc57dd3a
#
_entry.id   54b71d9f20efa4576d680acecc57dd3a
#
_cell.length_a   1.000
_cell.length_b   1.000
_cell.length_c   1.000
_cell.angle_alpha   90.00
_cell.angle_beta   90.00
_cell.angle_gamma   90.00
#
_symmetry.space_group_name_H-M   'P 1'
#
loop_
_entity.id
_entity.type
_entity.pdbx_description
1 polymer ?
#
loop_
_entity_poly.entity_id
_entity_poly.type
_entity_poly.pdbx_seq_one_letter_code
_entity_poly.pdbx_strand_id
1 'polypeptide(L)'
;MSNETDAADPNAPSMTRGERVRAAARTLRTSRTASWVAEETETTTKTAQKYLDQLVEDNVLQKTDRGSQTLYCVDQLMSSYREVATLQREHDREELADAIESMRARITEWEAECDVESPSELLASVADVDTPDEAERRREIAGEWDHLADRLAIMKTALKEYDWATDRDEVPV
;
A
#
# COMPACT_ATOMS: atom_id res chain seq x y z
N MET A 1 -32.67 -0.74 29.13
CA MET A 1 -32.39 0.13 27.98
C MET A 1 -31.37 1.17 28.47
N SER A 2 -30.11 0.79 28.51
CA SER A 2 -29.03 1.66 28.97
C SER A 2 -28.22 2.04 27.75
N ASN A 3 -28.29 3.31 27.40
CA ASN A 3 -27.57 3.95 26.32
C ASN A 3 -26.17 4.27 26.87
N GLU A 4 -25.21 3.39 26.62
CA GLU A 4 -23.80 3.64 26.92
C GLU A 4 -23.25 4.52 25.81
N THR A 5 -23.33 5.81 26.05
CA THR A 5 -22.61 6.83 25.28
C THR A 5 -21.11 6.56 25.50
N ASP A 6 -20.44 6.03 24.48
CA ASP A 6 -18.99 5.94 24.40
C ASP A 6 -18.41 7.37 24.47
N ALA A 7 -18.08 7.80 25.69
CA ALA A 7 -17.44 9.07 25.93
C ALA A 7 -15.97 8.92 25.52
N ALA A 8 -15.62 9.45 24.35
CA ALA A 8 -14.24 9.61 23.93
C ALA A 8 -13.39 10.21 25.06
N ASP A 9 -12.30 9.55 25.40
CA ASP A 9 -11.36 9.98 26.45
C ASP A 9 -10.86 11.40 26.15
N PRO A 10 -11.19 12.42 26.99
CA PRO A 10 -10.79 13.80 26.73
C PRO A 10 -9.27 14.03 26.81
N ASN A 11 -8.50 13.00 27.16
CA ASN A 11 -7.05 13.05 27.29
C ASN A 11 -6.32 12.26 26.19
N ALA A 12 -7.04 11.74 25.18
CA ALA A 12 -6.39 11.16 24.02
C ALA A 12 -5.63 12.26 23.26
N PRO A 13 -4.33 12.06 22.92
CA PRO A 13 -3.56 13.08 22.24
C PRO A 13 -4.17 13.35 20.86
N SER A 14 -4.85 14.48 20.70
CA SER A 14 -5.39 14.89 19.41
C SER A 14 -4.25 15.15 18.44
N MET A 15 -4.26 14.49 17.28
CA MET A 15 -3.27 14.72 16.23
C MET A 15 -3.17 16.19 15.87
N THR A 16 -1.97 16.72 15.80
CA THR A 16 -1.73 18.07 15.30
C THR A 16 -2.15 18.19 13.83
N ARG A 17 -2.39 19.42 13.37
CA ARG A 17 -2.72 19.67 11.95
C ARG A 17 -1.70 19.07 11.00
N GLY A 18 -0.42 19.17 11.33
CA GLY A 18 0.67 18.59 10.54
C GLY A 18 0.66 17.06 10.51
N GLU A 19 0.36 16.42 11.62
CA GLU A 19 0.23 14.95 11.70
C GLU A 19 -0.95 14.45 10.90
N ARG A 20 -2.11 15.15 10.94
CA ARG A 20 -3.25 14.80 10.10
C ARG A 20 -2.92 14.88 8.61
N VAL A 21 -2.28 15.96 8.17
CA VAL A 21 -1.84 16.11 6.78
C VAL A 21 -0.87 14.99 6.38
N ARG A 22 0.12 14.68 7.22
CA ARG A 22 1.08 13.59 6.92
C ARG A 22 0.43 12.23 6.88
N ALA A 23 -0.54 11.97 7.75
CA ALA A 23 -1.28 10.70 7.75
C ALA A 23 -2.11 10.56 6.47
N ALA A 24 -2.91 11.56 6.10
CA ALA A 24 -3.70 11.56 4.88
C ALA A 24 -2.82 11.48 3.62
N ALA A 25 -1.70 12.20 3.59
CA ALA A 25 -0.78 12.20 2.45
C ALA A 25 -0.19 10.81 2.14
N ARG A 26 0.12 10.02 3.16
CA ARG A 26 0.67 8.66 2.99
C ARG A 26 -0.31 7.65 2.38
N THR A 27 -1.60 7.99 2.34
CA THR A 27 -2.64 7.15 1.72
C THR A 27 -3.05 7.61 0.32
N LEU A 28 -2.41 8.65 -0.23
CA LEU A 28 -2.74 9.22 -1.54
C LEU A 28 -2.29 8.30 -2.69
N ARG A 29 -3.05 7.27 -2.98
CA ARG A 29 -2.80 6.38 -4.14
C ARG A 29 -3.17 7.03 -5.47
N THR A 30 -4.07 8.01 -5.46
CA THR A 30 -4.44 8.84 -6.63
C THR A 30 -4.02 10.28 -6.41
N SER A 31 -3.61 10.95 -7.48
CA SER A 31 -3.16 12.34 -7.44
C SER A 31 -4.24 13.28 -6.92
N ARG A 32 -3.91 14.10 -5.91
CA ARG A 32 -4.81 15.07 -5.27
C ARG A 32 -4.14 16.43 -5.14
N THR A 33 -4.95 17.48 -5.09
CA THR A 33 -4.48 18.86 -4.84
C THR A 33 -4.27 19.11 -3.34
N ALA A 34 -3.47 20.14 -3.02
CA ALA A 34 -3.34 20.60 -1.63
C ALA A 34 -4.67 21.09 -1.02
N SER A 35 -5.58 21.64 -1.85
CA SER A 35 -6.92 22.01 -1.41
C SER A 35 -7.74 20.81 -0.95
N TRP A 36 -7.72 19.74 -1.72
CA TRP A 36 -8.43 18.51 -1.37
C TRP A 36 -7.91 17.93 -0.04
N VAL A 37 -6.58 17.86 0.13
CA VAL A 37 -5.97 17.40 1.38
C VAL A 37 -6.31 18.32 2.56
N ALA A 38 -6.39 19.62 2.32
CA ALA A 38 -6.76 20.59 3.34
C ALA A 38 -8.19 20.37 3.86
N GLU A 39 -9.14 20.09 2.97
CA GLU A 39 -10.52 19.76 3.30
C GLU A 39 -10.60 18.47 4.11
N GLU A 40 -9.96 17.39 3.65
CA GLU A 40 -9.94 16.10 4.34
C GLU A 40 -9.31 16.15 5.75
N THR A 41 -8.37 17.06 5.96
CA THR A 41 -7.61 17.15 7.22
C THR A 41 -8.02 18.33 8.10
N GLU A 42 -9.09 19.04 7.72
CA GLU A 42 -9.59 20.24 8.44
C GLU A 42 -8.48 21.26 8.70
N THR A 43 -7.68 21.55 7.64
CA THR A 43 -6.59 22.53 7.71
C THR A 43 -6.76 23.60 6.62
N THR A 44 -5.83 24.55 6.56
CA THR A 44 -5.79 25.51 5.44
C THR A 44 -4.97 24.95 4.29
N THR A 45 -5.31 25.31 3.04
CA THR A 45 -4.54 24.90 1.86
C THR A 45 -3.06 25.25 1.98
N LYS A 46 -2.73 26.42 2.56
CA LYS A 46 -1.34 26.81 2.80
C LYS A 46 -0.63 25.86 3.79
N THR A 47 -1.32 25.42 4.84
CA THR A 47 -0.79 24.47 5.79
C THR A 47 -0.59 23.10 5.15
N ALA A 48 -1.59 22.59 4.42
CA ALA A 48 -1.50 21.35 3.70
C ALA A 48 -0.33 21.37 2.70
N GLN A 49 -0.24 22.41 1.87
CA GLN A 49 0.83 22.56 0.89
C GLN A 49 2.21 22.51 1.52
N LYS A 50 2.42 23.22 2.63
CA LYS A 50 3.71 23.19 3.35
C LYS A 50 4.14 21.77 3.74
N TYR A 51 3.24 20.99 4.30
CA TYR A 51 3.56 19.61 4.73
C TYR A 51 3.65 18.64 3.55
N LEU A 52 2.87 18.85 2.48
CA LEU A 52 2.98 18.07 1.25
C LEU A 52 4.32 18.32 0.55
N ASP A 53 4.76 19.57 0.45
CA ASP A 53 6.07 19.91 -0.14
C ASP A 53 7.22 19.30 0.70
N GLN A 54 7.15 19.30 2.02
CA GLN A 54 8.11 18.59 2.88
C GLN A 54 8.14 17.09 2.58
N LEU A 55 6.98 16.45 2.39
CA LEU A 55 6.92 15.04 2.05
C LEU A 55 7.45 14.72 0.65
N VAL A 56 7.39 15.68 -0.28
CA VAL A 56 8.07 15.58 -1.59
C VAL A 56 9.59 15.65 -1.43
N GLU A 57 10.10 16.57 -0.61
CA GLU A 57 11.54 16.66 -0.29
C GLU A 57 12.05 15.39 0.39
N ASP A 58 11.22 14.75 1.24
CA ASP A 58 11.50 13.47 1.91
C ASP A 58 11.32 12.25 0.99
N ASN A 59 11.00 12.43 -0.29
CA ASN A 59 10.69 11.38 -1.26
C ASN A 59 9.54 10.44 -0.81
N VAL A 60 8.59 10.94 -0.05
CA VAL A 60 7.37 10.22 0.34
C VAL A 60 6.28 10.40 -0.71
N LEU A 61 6.21 11.61 -1.27
CA LEU A 61 5.26 12.00 -2.32
C LEU A 61 5.99 12.38 -3.60
N GLN A 62 5.30 12.18 -4.72
CA GLN A 62 5.61 12.81 -5.99
C GLN A 62 4.72 14.05 -6.19
N LYS A 63 5.28 15.05 -6.84
CA LYS A 63 4.61 16.28 -7.21
C LYS A 63 4.57 16.41 -8.73
N THR A 64 3.39 16.66 -9.29
CA THR A 64 3.19 16.84 -10.73
C THR A 64 2.35 18.07 -10.99
N ASP A 65 2.81 18.95 -11.86
CA ASP A 65 2.04 20.10 -12.29
C ASP A 65 1.18 19.75 -13.51
N ARG A 66 -0.12 19.98 -13.41
CA ARG A 66 -1.09 19.73 -14.48
C ARG A 66 -1.89 21.01 -14.76
N GLY A 67 -1.47 21.74 -15.79
CA GLY A 67 -2.02 23.07 -16.08
C GLY A 67 -1.72 24.06 -14.96
N SER A 68 -2.74 24.61 -14.32
CA SER A 68 -2.61 25.55 -13.19
C SER A 68 -2.64 24.86 -11.81
N GLN A 69 -2.72 23.53 -11.77
CA GLN A 69 -2.84 22.78 -10.53
C GLN A 69 -1.61 21.94 -10.26
N THR A 70 -1.17 21.96 -9.01
CA THR A 70 -0.16 21.04 -8.48
C THR A 70 -0.87 19.87 -7.82
N LEU A 71 -0.49 18.67 -8.22
CA LEU A 71 -1.02 17.39 -7.75
C LEU A 71 0.06 16.64 -6.97
N TYR A 72 -0.36 15.93 -5.92
CA TYR A 72 0.49 15.12 -5.07
C TYR A 72 -0.05 13.69 -5.02
N CYS A 73 0.83 12.70 -5.07
CA CYS A 73 0.52 11.29 -4.84
C CYS A 73 1.72 10.61 -4.17
N VAL A 74 1.49 9.45 -3.58
CA VAL A 74 2.57 8.65 -2.99
C VAL A 74 3.58 8.28 -4.06
N ASP A 75 4.88 8.44 -3.74
CA ASP A 75 5.95 7.91 -4.57
C ASP A 75 5.99 6.38 -4.42
N GLN A 76 5.36 5.69 -5.36
CA GLN A 76 5.23 4.22 -5.33
C GLN A 76 6.60 3.53 -5.40
N LEU A 77 7.54 4.06 -6.18
CA LEU A 77 8.88 3.49 -6.29
C LEU A 77 9.60 3.55 -4.94
N MET A 78 9.65 4.72 -4.33
CA MET A 78 10.29 4.90 -3.03
C MET A 78 9.54 4.17 -1.90
N SER A 79 8.22 4.03 -2.02
CA SER A 79 7.42 3.23 -1.09
C SER A 79 7.81 1.74 -1.16
N SER A 80 7.93 1.19 -2.37
CA SER A 80 8.35 -0.20 -2.59
C SER A 80 9.79 -0.44 -2.08
N TYR A 81 10.70 0.49 -2.32
CA TYR A 81 12.06 0.37 -1.78
C TYR A 81 12.11 0.38 -0.24
N ARG A 82 11.28 1.20 0.42
CA ARG A 82 11.20 1.20 1.89
C ARG A 82 10.62 -0.12 2.41
N GLU A 83 9.64 -0.68 1.72
CA GLU A 83 9.05 -1.97 2.08
C GLU A 83 10.07 -3.10 1.91
N VAL A 84 10.79 -3.14 0.79
CA VAL A 84 11.91 -4.07 0.58
C VAL A 84 12.94 -3.98 1.71
N ALA A 85 13.39 -2.77 2.05
CA ALA A 85 14.35 -2.55 3.13
C ALA A 85 13.81 -2.94 4.51
N THR A 86 12.51 -2.85 4.72
CA THR A 86 11.85 -3.28 5.96
C THR A 86 11.81 -4.81 6.04
N LEU A 87 11.40 -5.48 4.96
CA LEU A 87 11.37 -6.93 4.87
C LEU A 87 12.75 -7.55 5.12
N GLN A 88 13.81 -6.98 4.54
CA GLN A 88 15.19 -7.44 4.75
C GLN A 88 15.71 -7.25 6.17
N ARG A 89 15.16 -6.30 6.93
CA ARG A 89 15.52 -6.10 8.35
C ARG A 89 14.74 -7.00 9.30
N GLU A 90 13.51 -7.35 8.94
CA GLU A 90 12.58 -8.09 9.79
C GLU A 90 12.64 -9.60 9.55
N HIS A 91 13.11 -10.01 8.38
CA HIS A 91 13.13 -11.41 7.95
C HIS A 91 14.50 -11.81 7.43
N ASP A 92 14.89 -13.03 7.71
CA ASP A 92 16.06 -13.64 7.09
C ASP A 92 15.74 -14.18 5.67
N ARG A 93 16.78 -14.65 4.98
CA ARG A 93 16.65 -15.13 3.60
C ARG A 93 15.76 -16.36 3.47
N GLU A 94 15.80 -17.27 4.44
CA GLU A 94 15.04 -18.51 4.45
C GLU A 94 13.55 -18.21 4.67
N GLU A 95 13.23 -17.34 5.62
CA GLU A 95 11.87 -16.87 5.87
C GLU A 95 11.23 -16.18 4.65
N LEU A 96 12.02 -15.35 3.93
CA LEU A 96 11.56 -14.72 2.69
C LEU A 96 11.30 -15.75 1.59
N ALA A 97 12.16 -16.76 1.45
CA ALA A 97 11.98 -17.81 0.46
C ALA A 97 10.75 -18.67 0.73
N ASP A 98 10.53 -19.07 1.97
CA ASP A 98 9.37 -19.85 2.40
C ASP A 98 8.06 -19.09 2.21
N ALA A 99 8.05 -17.79 2.54
CA ALA A 99 6.91 -16.93 2.32
C ALA A 99 6.56 -16.79 0.82
N ILE A 100 7.57 -16.65 -0.05
CA ILE A 100 7.41 -16.62 -1.51
C ILE A 100 6.81 -17.92 -2.02
N GLU A 101 7.28 -19.08 -1.53
CA GLU A 101 6.76 -20.40 -1.92
C GLU A 101 5.29 -20.55 -1.51
N SER A 102 4.95 -20.19 -0.27
CA SER A 102 3.57 -20.19 0.21
C SER A 102 2.64 -19.31 -0.64
N MET A 103 3.07 -18.10 -0.97
CA MET A 103 2.28 -17.19 -1.81
C MET A 103 2.07 -17.75 -3.22
N ARG A 104 3.11 -18.35 -3.82
CA ARG A 104 2.99 -19.01 -5.13
C ARG A 104 2.04 -20.19 -5.10
N ALA A 105 2.15 -21.04 -4.09
CA ALA A 105 1.25 -22.18 -3.91
C ALA A 105 -0.21 -21.71 -3.85
N ARG A 106 -0.49 -20.64 -3.10
CA ARG A 106 -1.83 -20.09 -2.99
C ARG A 106 -2.36 -19.54 -4.32
N ILE A 107 -1.52 -18.86 -5.10
CA ILE A 107 -1.89 -18.39 -6.44
C ILE A 107 -2.22 -19.59 -7.35
N THR A 108 -1.38 -20.61 -7.35
CA THR A 108 -1.61 -21.82 -8.15
C THR A 108 -2.89 -22.57 -7.75
N GLU A 109 -3.26 -22.55 -6.46
CA GLU A 109 -4.56 -23.07 -6.02
C GLU A 109 -5.72 -22.31 -6.64
N TRP A 110 -5.68 -20.96 -6.66
CA TRP A 110 -6.73 -20.15 -7.28
C TRP A 110 -6.79 -20.33 -8.81
N GLU A 111 -5.64 -20.44 -9.49
CA GLU A 111 -5.57 -20.76 -10.92
C GLU A 111 -6.31 -22.07 -11.21
N ALA A 112 -6.06 -23.10 -10.41
CA ALA A 112 -6.69 -24.42 -10.57
C ALA A 112 -8.17 -24.43 -10.17
N GLU A 113 -8.55 -23.76 -9.06
CA GLU A 113 -9.93 -23.73 -8.58
C GLU A 113 -10.86 -22.96 -9.51
N CYS A 114 -10.38 -21.87 -10.10
CA CYS A 114 -11.18 -20.96 -10.89
C CYS A 114 -11.04 -21.19 -12.41
N ASP A 115 -10.10 -22.03 -12.82
CA ASP A 115 -9.77 -22.32 -14.24
C ASP A 115 -9.47 -21.04 -15.03
N VAL A 116 -8.64 -20.15 -14.44
CA VAL A 116 -8.21 -18.88 -15.03
C VAL A 116 -6.74 -18.63 -14.70
N GLU A 117 -6.05 -17.79 -15.50
CA GLU A 117 -4.63 -17.51 -15.34
C GLU A 117 -4.36 -16.17 -14.59
N SER A 118 -5.39 -15.38 -14.29
CA SER A 118 -5.21 -14.07 -13.68
C SER A 118 -6.44 -13.56 -12.91
N PRO A 119 -6.24 -12.66 -11.95
CA PRO A 119 -7.35 -11.97 -11.27
C PRO A 119 -8.28 -11.22 -12.23
N SER A 120 -7.72 -10.67 -13.30
CA SER A 120 -8.49 -9.94 -14.32
C SER A 120 -9.43 -10.85 -15.09
N GLU A 121 -8.98 -12.07 -15.45
CA GLU A 121 -9.83 -13.08 -16.07
C GLU A 121 -10.92 -13.56 -15.14
N LEU A 122 -10.58 -13.76 -13.85
CA LEU A 122 -11.56 -14.12 -12.83
C LEU A 122 -12.64 -13.05 -12.69
N LEU A 123 -12.26 -11.77 -12.67
CA LEU A 123 -13.23 -10.66 -12.67
C LEU A 123 -14.08 -10.60 -13.91
N ALA A 124 -13.50 -10.88 -15.09
CA ALA A 124 -14.26 -10.92 -16.34
C ALA A 124 -15.31 -12.04 -16.31
N SER A 125 -14.97 -13.21 -15.74
CA SER A 125 -15.87 -14.36 -15.62
C SER A 125 -17.06 -14.14 -14.68
N VAL A 126 -17.03 -13.10 -13.86
CA VAL A 126 -18.13 -12.76 -12.94
C VAL A 126 -19.44 -12.45 -13.70
N ALA A 127 -19.34 -11.98 -14.94
CA ALA A 127 -20.52 -11.69 -15.76
C ALA A 127 -21.27 -12.96 -16.22
N ASP A 128 -20.59 -14.11 -16.21
CA ASP A 128 -21.09 -15.39 -16.74
C ASP A 128 -21.61 -16.33 -15.64
N VAL A 129 -21.57 -15.90 -14.36
CA VAL A 129 -22.07 -16.73 -13.25
C VAL A 129 -23.55 -16.50 -12.97
N ASP A 130 -24.24 -17.58 -12.62
CA ASP A 130 -25.72 -17.59 -12.48
C ASP A 130 -26.18 -17.09 -11.08
N THR A 131 -25.29 -17.07 -10.09
CA THR A 131 -25.68 -16.73 -8.71
C THR A 131 -24.91 -15.53 -8.15
N PRO A 132 -25.58 -14.64 -7.39
CA PRO A 132 -24.92 -13.51 -6.74
C PRO A 132 -23.80 -13.92 -5.77
N ASP A 133 -23.99 -15.02 -5.06
CA ASP A 133 -23.01 -15.52 -4.08
C ASP A 133 -21.70 -15.96 -4.74
N GLU A 134 -21.79 -16.65 -5.88
CA GLU A 134 -20.60 -17.03 -6.67
C GLU A 134 -19.93 -15.81 -7.28
N ALA A 135 -20.71 -14.83 -7.76
CA ALA A 135 -20.18 -13.58 -8.27
C ALA A 135 -19.39 -12.80 -7.20
N GLU A 136 -19.90 -12.77 -5.97
CA GLU A 136 -19.20 -12.12 -4.85
C GLU A 136 -17.95 -12.88 -4.46
N ARG A 137 -18.02 -14.21 -4.33
CA ARG A 137 -16.85 -15.05 -4.05
C ARG A 137 -15.72 -14.84 -5.08
N ARG A 138 -16.04 -14.76 -6.37
CA ARG A 138 -15.04 -14.50 -7.43
C ARG A 138 -14.40 -13.12 -7.31
N ARG A 139 -15.18 -12.10 -6.93
CA ARG A 139 -14.63 -10.76 -6.69
C ARG A 139 -13.69 -10.73 -5.48
N GLU A 140 -14.05 -11.42 -4.40
CA GLU A 140 -13.21 -11.53 -3.21
C GLU A 140 -11.89 -12.22 -3.54
N ILE A 141 -11.94 -13.39 -4.19
CA ILE A 141 -10.74 -14.12 -4.61
C ILE A 141 -9.88 -13.27 -5.54
N ALA A 142 -10.46 -12.59 -6.51
CA ALA A 142 -9.71 -11.74 -7.44
C ALA A 142 -9.00 -10.58 -6.71
N GLY A 143 -9.66 -9.98 -5.73
CA GLY A 143 -9.05 -8.92 -4.91
C GLY A 143 -7.92 -9.42 -4.02
N GLU A 144 -8.09 -10.58 -3.38
CA GLU A 144 -7.04 -11.21 -2.58
C GLU A 144 -5.84 -11.64 -3.44
N TRP A 145 -6.11 -12.19 -4.62
CA TRP A 145 -5.07 -12.61 -5.56
C TRP A 145 -4.25 -11.44 -6.08
N ASP A 146 -4.90 -10.35 -6.49
CA ASP A 146 -4.22 -9.14 -6.95
C ASP A 146 -3.30 -8.59 -5.85
N HIS A 147 -3.81 -8.50 -4.63
CA HIS A 147 -3.02 -8.08 -3.47
C HIS A 147 -1.85 -9.03 -3.17
N LEU A 148 -2.07 -10.35 -3.26
CA LEU A 148 -1.03 -11.35 -3.02
C LEU A 148 0.05 -11.32 -4.12
N ALA A 149 -0.33 -11.08 -5.37
CA ALA A 149 0.59 -10.94 -6.49
C ALA A 149 1.49 -9.71 -6.34
N ASP A 150 0.94 -8.57 -5.93
CA ASP A 150 1.69 -7.35 -5.62
C ASP A 150 2.70 -7.61 -4.49
N ARG A 151 2.25 -8.24 -3.40
CA ARG A 151 3.12 -8.58 -2.26
C ARG A 151 4.22 -9.56 -2.65
N LEU A 152 3.90 -10.56 -3.47
CA LEU A 152 4.86 -11.52 -4.00
C LEU A 152 5.96 -10.83 -4.82
N ALA A 153 5.63 -9.83 -5.62
CA ALA A 153 6.60 -9.05 -6.39
C ALA A 153 7.60 -8.31 -5.49
N ILE A 154 7.11 -7.70 -4.40
CA ILE A 154 7.93 -7.01 -3.40
C ILE A 154 8.83 -8.00 -2.66
N MET A 155 8.29 -9.14 -2.21
CA MET A 155 9.05 -10.19 -1.52
C MET A 155 10.17 -10.78 -2.40
N LYS A 156 9.88 -11.02 -3.69
CA LYS A 156 10.90 -11.46 -4.66
C LYS A 156 12.02 -10.43 -4.81
N THR A 157 11.68 -9.15 -4.82
CA THR A 157 12.67 -8.07 -4.87
C THR A 157 13.51 -8.06 -3.60
N ALA A 158 12.89 -8.18 -2.43
CA ALA A 158 13.58 -8.24 -1.15
C ALA A 158 14.57 -9.41 -1.09
N LEU A 159 14.17 -10.60 -1.54
CA LEU A 159 15.03 -11.78 -1.59
C LEU A 159 16.19 -11.61 -2.60
N LYS A 160 15.91 -11.07 -3.79
CA LYS A 160 16.92 -10.84 -4.83
C LYS A 160 17.99 -9.85 -4.40
N GLU A 161 17.58 -8.76 -3.76
CA GLU A 161 18.51 -7.71 -3.31
C GLU A 161 19.14 -8.01 -1.93
N TYR A 162 18.81 -9.15 -1.31
CA TYR A 162 19.31 -9.53 0.01
C TYR A 162 20.84 -9.67 0.02
N ASP A 163 21.40 -10.31 -0.99
CA ASP A 163 22.84 -10.54 -1.12
C ASP A 163 23.63 -9.24 -1.29
N TRP A 164 23.03 -8.24 -1.97
CA TRP A 164 23.66 -6.93 -2.16
C TRP A 164 23.81 -6.12 -0.86
N ALA A 165 22.88 -6.30 0.08
CA ALA A 165 22.93 -5.64 1.39
C ALA A 165 23.98 -6.30 2.32
N THR A 166 24.09 -7.62 2.26
CA THR A 166 24.98 -8.43 3.11
C THR A 166 26.45 -8.31 2.67
N ASP A 167 26.71 -8.19 1.36
CA ASP A 167 28.07 -8.07 0.78
C ASP A 167 28.78 -6.74 1.15
N ARG A 168 28.03 -5.77 1.69
CA ARG A 168 28.55 -4.48 2.16
C ARG A 168 29.13 -4.50 3.57
N ASP A 169 28.74 -5.47 4.38
CA ASP A 169 29.24 -5.59 5.76
C ASP A 169 30.58 -6.33 5.83
N GLU A 170 31.05 -6.95 4.75
CA GLU A 170 32.39 -7.48 4.60
C GLU A 170 33.35 -6.41 4.06
N VAL A 171 33.59 -5.32 4.80
CA VAL A 171 34.74 -4.44 4.56
C VAL A 171 35.95 -5.12 5.17
N PRO A 172 36.94 -5.56 4.37
CA PRO A 172 38.18 -6.12 4.93
C PRO A 172 38.93 -5.03 5.70
N VAL A 173 39.21 -5.32 6.96
CA VAL A 173 40.06 -4.51 7.84
C VAL A 173 41.51 -4.61 7.38
#